data_78b10062adf17b7926635014d6e55e6d
#
_entry.id   78b10062adf17b7926635014d6e55e6d
#
_cell.length_a   1.000
_cell.length_b   1.000
_cell.length_c   1.000
_cell.angle_alpha   90.00
_cell.angle_beta   90.00
_cell.angle_gamma   90.00
#
_symmetry.space_group_name_H-M   'P 1'
#
loop_
_entity.id
_entity.type
_entity.pdbx_description
1 polymer ?
#
loop_
_entity_poly.entity_id
_entity_poly.type
_entity_poly.pdbx_seq_one_letter_code
_entity_poly.pdbx_strand_id
1 'polypeptide(L)'
;VMESIDVPTIYEVPLVMHRQHLDEVVLSKLDLPSEQEPDLSSLQAFVDKVKNPKRTIDIALVGKYTELPDAYKSICESFIQAGAVNDCKVKLHYVNSEKIDASNVGEKLGKMAGILVAPGFGNRGIEGKIEAVHFARTHRIPFLGICLGMQCAVIEFARNVLGFKDATSTEMDPATKHPVIDLMEEQKGITAKGGTMRLGAYPCSLVPGSKAAQAYGTTQIQERHRHRYEFNSEYLKDFESHGMKAVGANPDTGLVEVVEIPDHPWFVGTQYHPEYKSTVQRPHPLFVAFVAVSYTHLTLPTTSRV
;
A
#
# COMPACT_ATOMS: atom_id res chain seq x y z
N VAL A 1 12.93 -39.56 9.21
CA VAL A 1 13.63 -38.27 9.29
C VAL A 1 13.13 -37.44 8.15
N MET A 2 12.74 -36.21 8.45
CA MET A 2 12.33 -35.23 7.43
C MET A 2 13.48 -34.26 7.19
N GLU A 3 13.70 -33.95 5.94
CA GLU A 3 14.76 -33.02 5.54
C GLU A 3 14.17 -31.62 5.30
N SER A 4 14.79 -30.59 5.92
CA SER A 4 14.51 -29.20 5.61
C SER A 4 15.54 -28.72 4.60
N ILE A 5 15.19 -28.83 3.33
CA ILE A 5 16.06 -28.43 2.22
C ILE A 5 15.81 -26.96 1.83
N ASP A 6 16.83 -26.31 1.29
CA ASP A 6 16.68 -24.97 0.73
C ASP A 6 15.82 -25.02 -0.53
N VAL A 7 14.91 -24.06 -0.66
CA VAL A 7 13.98 -23.92 -1.78
C VAL A 7 14.07 -22.50 -2.38
N PRO A 8 13.77 -22.33 -3.66
CA PRO A 8 13.84 -21.01 -4.32
C PRO A 8 12.89 -19.96 -3.73
N THR A 9 11.81 -20.38 -3.10
CA THR A 9 10.85 -19.50 -2.41
C THR A 9 10.26 -20.22 -1.20
N ILE A 10 10.06 -19.48 -0.11
CA ILE A 10 9.43 -20.02 1.13
C ILE A 10 8.04 -20.61 0.88
N TYR A 11 7.35 -20.16 -0.15
CA TYR A 11 6.03 -20.68 -0.54
C TYR A 11 6.06 -22.12 -1.05
N GLU A 12 7.22 -22.62 -1.45
CA GLU A 12 7.41 -24.04 -1.85
C GLU A 12 7.57 -24.97 -0.65
N VAL A 13 7.92 -24.46 0.54
CA VAL A 13 8.16 -25.26 1.74
C VAL A 13 6.98 -26.19 2.08
N PRO A 14 5.72 -25.74 2.11
CA PRO A 14 4.60 -26.65 2.39
C PRO A 14 4.49 -27.82 1.40
N LEU A 15 4.77 -27.56 0.11
CA LEU A 15 4.77 -28.60 -0.92
C LEU A 15 5.89 -29.64 -0.72
N VAL A 16 7.08 -29.17 -0.28
CA VAL A 16 8.19 -30.06 0.05
C VAL A 16 7.87 -30.92 1.27
N MET A 17 7.27 -30.34 2.30
CA MET A 17 6.91 -31.04 3.52
C MET A 17 5.80 -32.08 3.28
N HIS A 18 4.81 -31.74 2.45
CA HIS A 18 3.76 -32.68 2.04
C HIS A 18 4.33 -33.86 1.25
N ARG A 19 5.26 -33.61 0.29
CA ARG A 19 5.95 -34.70 -0.43
C ARG A 19 6.74 -35.64 0.48
N GLN A 20 7.13 -35.22 1.68
CA GLN A 20 7.79 -36.03 2.69
C GLN A 20 6.79 -36.64 3.70
N HIS A 21 5.47 -36.54 3.47
CA HIS A 21 4.41 -37.04 4.34
C HIS A 21 4.42 -36.46 5.77
N LEU A 22 4.85 -35.18 5.93
CA LEU A 22 4.89 -34.53 7.26
C LEU A 22 3.50 -34.43 7.87
N ASP A 23 2.51 -34.09 7.11
CA ASP A 23 1.09 -33.98 7.47
C ASP A 23 0.56 -35.33 8.01
N GLU A 24 0.77 -36.44 7.29
CA GLU A 24 0.36 -37.76 7.71
C GLU A 24 1.04 -38.18 9.03
N VAL A 25 2.35 -37.94 9.16
CA VAL A 25 3.09 -38.24 10.39
C VAL A 25 2.58 -37.45 11.57
N VAL A 26 2.27 -36.15 11.37
CA VAL A 26 1.73 -35.26 12.41
C VAL A 26 0.33 -35.72 12.83
N LEU A 27 -0.56 -36.00 11.87
CA LEU A 27 -1.92 -36.50 12.15
C LEU A 27 -1.87 -37.83 12.92
N SER A 28 -1.02 -38.77 12.49
CA SER A 28 -0.82 -40.06 13.19
C SER A 28 -0.31 -39.88 14.63
N LYS A 29 0.58 -38.93 14.87
CA LYS A 29 1.13 -38.64 16.21
C LYS A 29 0.11 -37.98 17.15
N LEU A 30 -0.87 -37.28 16.58
CA LEU A 30 -1.92 -36.59 17.32
C LEU A 30 -3.20 -37.42 17.43
N ASP A 31 -3.22 -38.65 16.95
CA ASP A 31 -4.41 -39.51 16.86
C ASP A 31 -5.59 -38.83 16.14
N LEU A 32 -5.28 -38.07 15.09
CA LEU A 32 -6.25 -37.41 14.25
C LEU A 32 -6.49 -38.19 12.95
N PRO A 33 -7.72 -38.18 12.38
CA PRO A 33 -8.01 -38.85 11.13
C PRO A 33 -7.19 -38.25 9.97
N SER A 34 -6.66 -39.08 9.09
CA SER A 34 -5.86 -38.73 7.91
C SER A 34 -6.55 -39.12 6.59
N GLU A 35 -7.88 -39.15 6.58
CA GLU A 35 -8.66 -39.72 5.46
C GLU A 35 -8.77 -38.76 4.25
N GLN A 36 -8.38 -37.52 4.40
CA GLN A 36 -8.47 -36.49 3.32
C GLN A 36 -7.09 -36.03 2.90
N GLU A 37 -6.79 -36.17 1.61
CA GLU A 37 -5.65 -35.52 0.99
C GLU A 37 -5.84 -34.01 0.94
N PRO A 38 -4.85 -33.20 1.32
CA PRO A 38 -4.95 -31.76 1.23
C PRO A 38 -4.94 -31.29 -0.23
N ASP A 39 -5.86 -30.39 -0.60
CA ASP A 39 -5.80 -29.74 -1.91
C ASP A 39 -4.76 -28.62 -1.90
N LEU A 40 -3.60 -28.88 -2.47
CA LEU A 40 -2.48 -27.94 -2.62
C LEU A 40 -2.38 -27.35 -4.03
N SER A 41 -3.37 -27.58 -4.90
CA SER A 41 -3.35 -27.16 -6.31
C SER A 41 -3.21 -25.64 -6.46
N SER A 42 -3.91 -24.85 -5.66
CA SER A 42 -3.81 -23.39 -5.66
C SER A 42 -2.43 -22.89 -5.22
N LEU A 43 -1.84 -23.52 -4.22
CA LEU A 43 -0.48 -23.20 -3.76
C LEU A 43 0.57 -23.59 -4.81
N GLN A 44 0.43 -24.76 -5.44
CA GLN A 44 1.32 -25.18 -6.53
C GLN A 44 1.26 -24.18 -7.70
N ALA A 45 0.06 -23.79 -8.14
CA ALA A 45 -0.11 -22.82 -9.21
C ALA A 45 0.51 -21.43 -8.87
N PHE A 46 0.40 -21.02 -7.60
CA PHE A 46 1.04 -19.80 -7.13
C PHE A 46 2.57 -19.89 -7.18
N VAL A 47 3.14 -20.99 -6.64
CA VAL A 47 4.59 -21.23 -6.66
C VAL A 47 5.13 -21.26 -8.08
N ASP A 48 4.42 -21.90 -9.02
CA ASP A 48 4.83 -21.95 -10.43
C ASP A 48 4.90 -20.56 -11.06
N LYS A 49 3.93 -19.67 -10.76
CA LYS A 49 3.93 -18.28 -11.23
C LYS A 49 5.05 -17.45 -10.61
N VAL A 50 5.33 -17.62 -9.32
CA VAL A 50 6.43 -16.93 -8.63
C VAL A 50 7.78 -17.35 -9.21
N LYS A 51 7.96 -18.64 -9.52
CA LYS A 51 9.21 -19.19 -10.10
C LYS A 51 9.40 -18.86 -11.58
N ASN A 52 8.30 -18.73 -12.34
CA ASN A 52 8.31 -18.54 -13.78
C ASN A 52 7.52 -17.29 -14.22
N PRO A 53 7.91 -16.09 -13.75
CA PRO A 53 7.22 -14.86 -14.14
C PRO A 53 7.45 -14.56 -15.61
N LYS A 54 6.41 -14.15 -16.33
CA LYS A 54 6.50 -13.83 -17.78
C LYS A 54 7.22 -12.51 -18.05
N ARG A 55 7.33 -11.63 -17.04
CA ARG A 55 7.88 -10.28 -17.17
C ARG A 55 8.32 -9.73 -15.82
N THR A 56 9.06 -8.64 -15.82
CA THR A 56 9.46 -7.93 -14.60
C THR A 56 9.02 -6.47 -14.71
N ILE A 57 8.56 -5.90 -13.59
CA ILE A 57 8.27 -4.47 -13.46
C ILE A 57 9.04 -3.89 -12.27
N ASP A 58 9.54 -2.68 -12.46
CA ASP A 58 10.31 -1.96 -11.43
C ASP A 58 9.38 -0.99 -10.69
N ILE A 59 9.24 -1.17 -9.38
CA ILE A 59 8.42 -0.32 -8.50
C ILE A 59 9.30 0.28 -7.41
N ALA A 60 9.20 1.60 -7.21
CA ALA A 60 9.85 2.26 -6.09
C ALA A 60 9.04 2.07 -4.81
N LEU A 61 9.71 1.65 -3.74
CA LEU A 61 9.21 1.68 -2.38
C LEU A 61 9.93 2.82 -1.64
N VAL A 62 9.23 3.95 -1.51
CA VAL A 62 9.78 5.16 -0.88
C VAL A 62 9.48 5.13 0.62
N GLY A 63 10.54 5.05 1.42
CA GLY A 63 10.43 4.94 2.87
C GLY A 63 11.70 5.37 3.59
N LYS A 64 11.70 5.33 4.91
CA LYS A 64 12.84 5.73 5.73
C LYS A 64 13.66 4.57 6.32
N TYR A 65 13.14 3.34 6.25
CA TYR A 65 13.80 2.14 6.79
C TYR A 65 14.28 1.21 5.67
N THR A 66 14.85 1.79 4.62
CA THR A 66 15.24 1.05 3.40
C THR A 66 16.43 0.10 3.60
N GLU A 67 17.19 0.27 4.68
CA GLU A 67 18.31 -0.61 5.06
C GLU A 67 17.87 -1.77 5.98
N LEU A 68 16.58 -1.79 6.38
CA LEU A 68 15.98 -2.82 7.22
C LEU A 68 14.87 -3.54 6.44
N PRO A 69 15.18 -4.62 5.69
CA PRO A 69 14.22 -5.30 4.82
C PRO A 69 12.93 -5.72 5.54
N ASP A 70 13.03 -6.10 6.81
CA ASP A 70 11.89 -6.55 7.62
C ASP A 70 10.90 -5.43 7.94
N ALA A 71 11.32 -4.15 7.89
CA ALA A 71 10.43 -3.02 8.15
C ALA A 71 9.25 -2.94 7.17
N TYR A 72 9.40 -3.49 5.99
CA TYR A 72 8.39 -3.48 4.92
C TYR A 72 8.00 -4.89 4.45
N LYS A 73 8.25 -5.92 5.28
CA LYS A 73 8.06 -7.31 4.90
C LYS A 73 6.66 -7.59 4.35
N SER A 74 5.60 -7.14 5.03
CA SER A 74 4.22 -7.34 4.58
C SER A 74 3.93 -6.68 3.22
N ILE A 75 4.51 -5.51 2.94
CA ILE A 75 4.41 -4.84 1.63
C ILE A 75 5.13 -5.67 0.57
N CYS A 76 6.34 -6.17 0.86
CA CYS A 76 7.09 -7.02 -0.06
C CYS A 76 6.33 -8.30 -0.41
N GLU A 77 5.77 -8.97 0.60
CA GLU A 77 4.94 -10.16 0.40
C GLU A 77 3.69 -9.85 -0.43
N SER A 78 3.03 -8.71 -0.18
CA SER A 78 1.87 -8.28 -0.97
C SER A 78 2.23 -8.06 -2.45
N PHE A 79 3.43 -7.55 -2.74
CA PHE A 79 3.90 -7.42 -4.12
C PHE A 79 4.25 -8.74 -4.79
N ILE A 80 4.79 -9.72 -4.06
CA ILE A 80 5.01 -11.07 -4.59
C ILE A 80 3.67 -11.70 -4.97
N GLN A 81 2.67 -11.60 -4.09
CA GLN A 81 1.33 -12.14 -4.29
C GLN A 81 0.61 -11.45 -5.46
N ALA A 82 0.65 -10.11 -5.52
CA ALA A 82 0.07 -9.33 -6.62
C ALA A 82 0.80 -9.59 -7.94
N GLY A 83 2.12 -9.77 -7.90
CA GLY A 83 2.93 -10.14 -9.05
C GLY A 83 2.51 -11.48 -9.63
N ALA A 84 2.29 -12.50 -8.79
CA ALA A 84 1.81 -13.81 -9.23
C ALA A 84 0.43 -13.74 -9.91
N VAL A 85 -0.50 -12.91 -9.41
CA VAL A 85 -1.80 -12.68 -10.08
C VAL A 85 -1.62 -12.08 -11.46
N ASN A 86 -0.69 -11.15 -11.61
CA ASN A 86 -0.41 -10.43 -12.86
C ASN A 86 0.61 -11.12 -13.77
N ASP A 87 1.01 -12.36 -13.48
CA ASP A 87 2.05 -13.11 -14.21
C ASP A 87 3.38 -12.32 -14.36
N CYS A 88 3.75 -11.54 -13.34
CA CYS A 88 4.97 -10.75 -13.35
C CYS A 88 5.76 -10.85 -12.04
N LYS A 89 7.06 -10.58 -12.13
CA LYS A 89 7.92 -10.33 -10.97
C LYS A 89 7.96 -8.84 -10.69
N VAL A 90 7.55 -8.43 -9.51
CA VAL A 90 7.76 -7.07 -9.03
C VAL A 90 9.17 -6.95 -8.45
N LYS A 91 10.00 -6.11 -9.07
CA LYS A 91 11.31 -5.75 -8.54
C LYS A 91 11.17 -4.45 -7.74
N LEU A 92 11.31 -4.57 -6.42
CA LEU A 92 11.23 -3.41 -5.53
C LEU A 92 12.57 -2.69 -5.45
N HIS A 93 12.53 -1.39 -5.70
CA HIS A 93 13.63 -0.46 -5.49
C HIS A 93 13.37 0.33 -4.21
N TYR A 94 14.15 0.04 -3.18
CA TYR A 94 14.06 0.75 -1.90
C TYR A 94 14.71 2.12 -2.02
N VAL A 95 13.91 3.17 -1.91
CA VAL A 95 14.36 4.56 -2.04
C VAL A 95 14.21 5.27 -0.71
N ASN A 96 15.36 5.64 -0.10
CA ASN A 96 15.36 6.35 1.18
C ASN A 96 14.81 7.76 0.99
N SER A 97 13.66 8.04 1.63
CA SER A 97 12.98 9.34 1.54
C SER A 97 13.80 10.50 2.12
N GLU A 98 14.74 10.25 3.04
CA GLU A 98 15.62 11.30 3.57
C GLU A 98 16.63 11.80 2.52
N LYS A 99 16.83 11.03 1.46
CA LYS A 99 17.77 11.34 0.37
C LYS A 99 17.07 11.78 -0.92
N ILE A 100 15.77 12.10 -0.85
CA ILE A 100 14.97 12.61 -1.99
C ILE A 100 14.76 14.11 -1.82
N ASP A 101 15.02 14.85 -2.90
CA ASP A 101 14.71 16.27 -3.06
C ASP A 101 14.38 16.57 -4.52
N ALA A 102 13.94 17.80 -4.81
CA ALA A 102 13.54 18.25 -6.15
C ALA A 102 14.66 18.11 -7.20
N SER A 103 15.92 18.13 -6.79
CA SER A 103 17.07 18.04 -7.71
C SER A 103 17.35 16.62 -8.19
N ASN A 104 16.96 15.59 -7.41
CA ASN A 104 17.35 14.20 -7.65
C ASN A 104 16.16 13.23 -7.80
N VAL A 105 14.93 13.66 -7.53
CA VAL A 105 13.74 12.81 -7.59
C VAL A 105 13.55 12.18 -8.97
N GLY A 106 13.79 12.95 -10.04
CA GLY A 106 13.67 12.46 -11.42
C GLY A 106 14.66 11.34 -11.75
N GLU A 107 15.91 11.43 -11.26
CA GLU A 107 16.92 10.37 -11.42
C GLU A 107 16.51 9.09 -10.70
N LYS A 108 16.00 9.23 -9.45
CA LYS A 108 15.65 8.11 -8.59
C LYS A 108 14.36 7.40 -8.98
N LEU A 109 13.36 8.15 -9.44
CA LEU A 109 12.00 7.63 -9.64
C LEU A 109 11.55 7.59 -11.11
N GLY A 110 12.22 8.31 -12.01
CA GLY A 110 11.77 8.51 -13.39
C GLY A 110 11.71 7.25 -14.25
N LYS A 111 12.36 6.15 -13.83
CA LYS A 111 12.34 4.86 -14.54
C LYS A 111 11.40 3.84 -13.90
N MET A 112 10.70 4.22 -12.82
CA MET A 112 9.82 3.31 -12.10
C MET A 112 8.46 3.23 -12.78
N ALA A 113 7.93 2.02 -12.86
CA ALA A 113 6.59 1.74 -13.38
C ALA A 113 5.49 2.20 -12.43
N GLY A 114 5.80 2.25 -11.15
CA GLY A 114 4.92 2.71 -10.08
C GLY A 114 5.71 3.15 -8.86
N ILE A 115 5.09 3.99 -8.04
CA ILE A 115 5.68 4.52 -6.81
C ILE A 115 4.75 4.19 -5.64
N LEU A 116 5.25 3.42 -4.66
CA LEU A 116 4.58 3.23 -3.39
C LEU A 116 5.27 4.08 -2.33
N VAL A 117 4.50 4.94 -1.64
CA VAL A 117 4.98 5.67 -0.45
C VAL A 117 4.54 4.93 0.80
N ALA A 118 5.53 4.42 1.52
CA ALA A 118 5.36 3.51 2.64
C ALA A 118 4.81 4.19 3.90
N PRO A 119 4.13 3.44 4.79
CA PRO A 119 3.69 3.91 6.10
C PRO A 119 4.87 4.32 6.99
N GLY A 120 4.56 4.92 8.13
CA GLY A 120 5.53 5.34 9.14
C GLY A 120 4.97 6.36 10.10
N PHE A 121 5.82 6.90 10.98
CA PHE A 121 5.49 7.91 11.99
C PHE A 121 6.60 8.96 12.10
N GLY A 122 6.25 10.16 12.57
CA GLY A 122 7.18 11.25 12.87
C GLY A 122 7.79 11.92 11.63
N ASN A 123 8.59 12.96 11.85
CA ASN A 123 8.97 13.95 10.84
C ASN A 123 10.09 13.51 9.88
N ARG A 124 10.85 12.47 10.23
CA ARG A 124 12.03 12.06 9.45
C ARG A 124 11.65 11.58 8.06
N GLY A 125 12.23 12.20 7.01
CA GLY A 125 12.04 11.83 5.62
C GLY A 125 10.67 12.19 5.03
N ILE A 126 9.89 13.06 5.67
CA ILE A 126 8.56 13.48 5.21
C ILE A 126 8.64 14.30 3.94
N GLU A 127 9.52 15.30 3.87
CA GLU A 127 9.63 16.17 2.70
C GLU A 127 10.02 15.36 1.45
N GLY A 128 10.91 14.37 1.59
CA GLY A 128 11.23 13.49 0.46
C GLY A 128 10.08 12.56 0.06
N LYS A 129 9.20 12.16 0.99
CA LYS A 129 7.96 11.45 0.64
C LYS A 129 7.00 12.37 -0.12
N ILE A 130 6.84 13.62 0.33
CA ILE A 130 6.00 14.61 -0.34
C ILE A 130 6.54 14.89 -1.75
N GLU A 131 7.86 15.01 -1.91
CA GLU A 131 8.49 15.19 -3.22
C GLU A 131 8.28 13.98 -4.15
N ALA A 132 8.36 12.76 -3.62
CA ALA A 132 8.06 11.55 -4.38
C ALA A 132 6.58 11.50 -4.84
N VAL A 133 5.65 11.96 -3.99
CA VAL A 133 4.23 12.10 -4.36
C VAL A 133 4.06 13.15 -5.44
N HIS A 134 4.71 14.32 -5.29
CA HIS A 134 4.68 15.41 -6.30
C HIS A 134 5.14 14.89 -7.66
N PHE A 135 6.26 14.18 -7.66
CA PHE A 135 6.79 13.58 -8.88
C PHE A 135 5.82 12.57 -9.50
N ALA A 136 5.25 11.66 -8.69
CA ALA A 136 4.28 10.68 -9.18
C ALA A 136 3.05 11.35 -9.79
N ARG A 137 2.47 12.36 -9.11
CA ARG A 137 1.28 13.07 -9.57
C ARG A 137 1.53 13.84 -10.86
N THR A 138 2.61 14.62 -10.93
CA THR A 138 2.90 15.51 -12.06
C THR A 138 3.37 14.75 -13.30
N HIS A 139 4.06 13.62 -13.13
CA HIS A 139 4.52 12.75 -14.22
C HIS A 139 3.55 11.62 -14.54
N ARG A 140 2.38 11.59 -13.86
CA ARG A 140 1.32 10.60 -14.07
C ARG A 140 1.77 9.15 -13.86
N ILE A 141 2.79 8.93 -13.00
CA ILE A 141 3.27 7.58 -12.65
C ILE A 141 2.30 6.98 -11.64
N PRO A 142 1.83 5.74 -11.82
CA PRO A 142 0.98 5.05 -10.87
C PRO A 142 1.49 5.17 -9.43
N PHE A 143 0.62 5.58 -8.52
CA PHE A 143 0.94 5.90 -7.14
C PHE A 143 0.05 5.12 -6.15
N LEU A 144 0.64 4.55 -5.12
CA LEU A 144 -0.06 3.98 -3.97
C LEU A 144 0.54 4.53 -2.68
N GLY A 145 -0.27 5.27 -1.90
CA GLY A 145 0.12 5.80 -0.60
C GLY A 145 -0.53 5.02 0.55
N ILE A 146 0.25 4.45 1.47
CA ILE A 146 -0.27 3.68 2.60
C ILE A 146 -0.09 4.47 3.90
N CYS A 147 -1.16 4.70 4.65
CA CYS A 147 -1.20 5.38 5.94
C CYS A 147 -0.49 6.75 5.87
N LEU A 148 0.72 6.90 6.40
CA LEU A 148 1.53 8.11 6.22
C LEU A 148 1.75 8.48 4.75
N GLY A 149 1.79 7.50 3.84
CA GLY A 149 1.88 7.75 2.40
C GLY A 149 0.65 8.46 1.83
N MET A 150 -0.55 8.12 2.28
CA MET A 150 -1.77 8.88 1.98
C MET A 150 -1.69 10.29 2.57
N GLN A 151 -1.26 10.43 3.83
CA GLN A 151 -1.14 11.73 4.49
C GLN A 151 -0.15 12.64 3.74
N CYS A 152 0.98 12.10 3.28
CA CYS A 152 1.91 12.84 2.41
C CYS A 152 1.26 13.27 1.09
N ALA A 153 0.38 12.44 0.50
CA ALA A 153 -0.36 12.80 -0.71
C ALA A 153 -1.35 13.96 -0.48
N VAL A 154 -2.03 13.95 0.65
CA VAL A 154 -2.91 15.04 1.07
C VAL A 154 -2.11 16.34 1.29
N ILE A 155 -0.99 16.27 1.98
CA ILE A 155 -0.12 17.43 2.23
C ILE A 155 0.44 17.99 0.91
N GLU A 156 0.93 17.12 0.03
CA GLU A 156 1.45 17.53 -1.30
C GLU A 156 0.39 18.27 -2.10
N PHE A 157 -0.82 17.70 -2.16
CA PHE A 157 -1.92 18.30 -2.92
C PHE A 157 -2.33 19.65 -2.33
N ALA A 158 -2.40 19.75 -1.02
CA ALA A 158 -2.69 21.03 -0.34
C ALA A 158 -1.66 22.11 -0.66
N ARG A 159 -0.37 21.77 -0.64
CA ARG A 159 0.72 22.72 -0.91
C ARG A 159 0.80 23.15 -2.36
N ASN A 160 0.66 22.22 -3.29
CA ASN A 160 1.00 22.43 -4.70
C ASN A 160 -0.21 22.62 -5.61
N VAL A 161 -1.42 22.24 -5.18
CA VAL A 161 -2.66 22.44 -5.94
C VAL A 161 -3.56 23.46 -5.27
N LEU A 162 -3.80 23.34 -3.96
CA LEU A 162 -4.64 24.32 -3.24
C LEU A 162 -3.90 25.60 -2.87
N GLY A 163 -2.57 25.61 -2.90
CA GLY A 163 -1.74 26.78 -2.59
C GLY A 163 -1.50 27.03 -1.10
N PHE A 164 -1.87 26.11 -0.22
CA PHE A 164 -1.63 26.19 1.23
C PHE A 164 -0.18 25.80 1.55
N LYS A 165 0.74 26.74 1.36
CA LYS A 165 2.20 26.48 1.39
C LYS A 165 2.73 25.89 2.69
N ASP A 166 2.09 26.17 3.82
CA ASP A 166 2.40 25.69 5.15
C ASP A 166 1.55 24.47 5.58
N ALA A 167 0.75 23.91 4.66
CA ALA A 167 -0.06 22.73 4.96
C ALA A 167 0.80 21.54 5.41
N THR A 168 0.43 20.95 6.52
CA THR A 168 1.09 19.77 7.08
C THR A 168 0.17 19.01 8.06
N SER A 169 0.72 18.03 8.76
CA SER A 169 0.08 17.34 9.87
C SER A 169 0.42 18.01 11.19
N THR A 170 -0.52 18.08 12.11
CA THR A 170 -0.26 18.51 13.50
C THR A 170 0.68 17.55 14.27
N GLU A 171 0.93 16.35 13.75
CA GLU A 171 2.03 15.49 14.23
C GLU A 171 3.40 16.12 13.96
N MET A 172 3.54 16.81 12.84
CA MET A 172 4.81 17.35 12.32
C MET A 172 5.03 18.78 12.78
N ASP A 173 3.98 19.61 12.70
CA ASP A 173 3.96 20.99 13.18
C ASP A 173 2.61 21.30 13.85
N PRO A 174 2.55 21.27 15.19
CA PRO A 174 1.33 21.61 15.92
C PRO A 174 0.85 23.04 15.74
N ALA A 175 1.69 23.94 15.21
CA ALA A 175 1.38 25.37 15.00
C ALA A 175 1.02 25.71 13.55
N THR A 176 0.93 24.71 12.67
CA THR A 176 0.54 24.93 11.27
C THR A 176 -0.80 25.65 11.16
N LYS A 177 -0.91 26.57 10.18
CA LYS A 177 -2.18 27.27 9.90
C LYS A 177 -3.14 26.42 9.05
N HIS A 178 -2.61 25.43 8.33
CA HIS A 178 -3.40 24.54 7.49
C HIS A 178 -3.15 23.06 7.91
N PRO A 179 -3.75 22.62 9.03
CA PRO A 179 -3.65 21.25 9.52
C PRO A 179 -4.53 20.31 8.69
N VAL A 180 -4.10 20.00 7.46
CA VAL A 180 -4.87 19.12 6.55
C VAL A 180 -4.87 17.66 7.00
N ILE A 181 -3.95 17.31 7.91
CA ILE A 181 -3.92 16.08 8.68
C ILE A 181 -3.88 16.46 10.17
N ASP A 182 -4.84 15.96 10.94
CA ASP A 182 -4.99 16.34 12.35
C ASP A 182 -5.34 15.13 13.22
N LEU A 183 -5.26 15.34 14.54
CA LEU A 183 -5.76 14.36 15.52
C LEU A 183 -7.26 14.18 15.38
N MET A 184 -7.72 12.95 15.57
CA MET A 184 -9.14 12.67 15.72
C MET A 184 -9.72 13.47 16.90
N GLU A 185 -10.95 13.97 16.77
CA GLU A 185 -11.63 14.74 17.83
C GLU A 185 -11.66 13.99 19.17
N GLU A 186 -11.89 12.67 19.13
CA GLU A 186 -11.93 11.82 20.32
C GLU A 186 -10.58 11.71 21.04
N GLN A 187 -9.48 12.11 20.38
CA GLN A 187 -8.12 12.07 20.93
C GLN A 187 -7.64 13.45 21.41
N LYS A 188 -8.37 14.51 21.07
CA LYS A 188 -8.09 15.86 21.56
C LYS A 188 -8.39 15.91 23.08
N GLY A 189 -7.35 16.00 23.89
CA GLY A 189 -7.45 16.04 25.35
C GLY A 189 -6.92 14.81 26.09
N ILE A 190 -6.51 13.77 25.40
CA ILE A 190 -5.87 12.61 26.05
C ILE A 190 -4.37 12.86 26.19
N THR A 191 -3.91 13.00 27.42
CA THR A 191 -2.49 13.25 27.77
C THR A 191 -1.62 12.00 27.73
N ALA A 192 -2.21 10.82 27.97
CA ALA A 192 -1.50 9.52 27.91
C ALA A 192 -1.48 8.97 26.48
N LYS A 193 -0.36 9.07 25.77
CA LYS A 193 -0.21 8.66 24.37
C LYS A 193 -0.33 7.15 24.10
N GLY A 194 -0.29 6.30 25.14
CA GLY A 194 -0.51 4.86 25.00
C GLY A 194 -2.00 4.53 24.92
N GLY A 195 -2.42 3.78 23.90
CA GLY A 195 -3.81 3.34 23.76
C GLY A 195 -4.74 4.26 22.96
N THR A 196 -4.22 5.37 22.39
CA THR A 196 -5.01 6.31 21.58
C THR A 196 -4.94 6.06 20.07
N MET A 197 -4.24 5.02 19.63
CA MET A 197 -4.19 4.66 18.21
C MET A 197 -5.48 3.96 17.80
N ARG A 198 -5.97 4.28 16.61
CA ARG A 198 -6.99 3.49 15.93
C ARG A 198 -6.34 2.19 15.46
N LEU A 199 -6.67 1.10 16.15
CA LEU A 199 -6.09 -0.22 15.93
C LEU A 199 -7.17 -1.24 15.59
N GLY A 200 -6.87 -2.12 14.62
CA GLY A 200 -7.77 -3.19 14.25
C GLY A 200 -8.51 -2.95 12.94
N ALA A 201 -9.54 -3.76 12.68
CA ALA A 201 -10.32 -3.71 11.46
C ALA A 201 -11.54 -2.80 11.63
N TYR A 202 -11.70 -1.86 10.69
CA TYR A 202 -12.82 -0.92 10.65
C TYR A 202 -13.52 -0.97 9.30
N PRO A 203 -14.84 -0.75 9.26
CA PRO A 203 -15.60 -0.70 8.02
C PRO A 203 -15.23 0.55 7.21
N CYS A 204 -15.29 0.43 5.90
CA CYS A 204 -15.14 1.55 4.98
C CYS A 204 -16.13 1.38 3.82
N SER A 205 -16.91 2.42 3.55
CA SER A 205 -17.79 2.52 2.39
C SER A 205 -17.09 3.24 1.26
N LEU A 206 -16.99 2.58 0.10
CA LEU A 206 -16.36 3.13 -1.10
C LEU A 206 -17.39 3.75 -2.03
N VAL A 207 -17.02 4.84 -2.69
CA VAL A 207 -17.83 5.47 -3.72
C VAL A 207 -17.92 4.55 -4.94
N PRO A 208 -19.15 4.20 -5.42
CA PRO A 208 -19.31 3.39 -6.62
C PRO A 208 -18.57 4.00 -7.83
N GLY A 209 -17.88 3.15 -8.59
CA GLY A 209 -17.13 3.59 -9.78
C GLY A 209 -15.73 4.18 -9.50
N SER A 210 -15.35 4.39 -8.23
CA SER A 210 -13.98 4.74 -7.88
C SER A 210 -13.00 3.62 -8.25
N LYS A 211 -11.72 3.97 -8.45
CA LYS A 211 -10.67 2.97 -8.73
C LYS A 211 -10.56 1.94 -7.59
N ALA A 212 -10.68 2.39 -6.34
CA ALA A 212 -10.69 1.50 -5.20
C ALA A 212 -11.88 0.54 -5.26
N ALA A 213 -13.11 1.04 -5.46
CA ALA A 213 -14.30 0.19 -5.56
C ALA A 213 -14.19 -0.83 -6.72
N GLN A 214 -13.65 -0.41 -7.87
CA GLN A 214 -13.38 -1.30 -8.99
C GLN A 214 -12.37 -2.39 -8.65
N ALA A 215 -11.28 -2.03 -7.97
CA ALA A 215 -10.26 -3.00 -7.53
C ALA A 215 -10.83 -4.03 -6.56
N TYR A 216 -11.60 -3.59 -5.56
CA TYR A 216 -12.23 -4.49 -4.58
C TYR A 216 -13.39 -5.30 -5.15
N GLY A 217 -14.05 -4.84 -6.21
CA GLY A 217 -15.26 -5.45 -6.74
C GLY A 217 -16.47 -5.28 -5.81
N THR A 218 -16.40 -4.41 -4.81
CA THR A 218 -17.45 -4.11 -3.83
C THR A 218 -17.29 -2.70 -3.29
N THR A 219 -18.38 -2.13 -2.77
CA THR A 219 -18.38 -0.82 -2.11
C THR A 219 -18.34 -0.90 -0.59
N GLN A 220 -18.42 -2.10 0.00
CA GLN A 220 -18.33 -2.28 1.45
C GLN A 220 -17.12 -3.16 1.75
N ILE A 221 -16.16 -2.59 2.46
CA ILE A 221 -14.92 -3.25 2.83
C ILE A 221 -14.66 -3.10 4.33
N GLN A 222 -13.75 -3.89 4.84
CA GLN A 222 -13.25 -3.76 6.20
C GLN A 222 -11.74 -3.90 6.16
N GLU A 223 -11.00 -2.89 6.65
CA GLU A 223 -9.55 -2.85 6.57
C GLU A 223 -8.89 -2.55 7.91
N ARG A 224 -7.61 -2.93 8.05
CA ARG A 224 -6.87 -2.79 9.31
C ARG A 224 -6.15 -1.44 9.39
N HIS A 225 -6.33 -0.77 10.51
CA HIS A 225 -5.76 0.53 10.82
C HIS A 225 -4.67 0.44 11.89
N ARG A 226 -3.72 1.38 11.80
CA ARG A 226 -2.70 1.62 12.82
C ARG A 226 -2.21 3.07 12.72
N HIS A 227 -3.06 4.02 13.14
CA HIS A 227 -2.74 5.44 13.06
C HIS A 227 -3.46 6.24 14.15
N ARG A 228 -3.05 7.49 14.31
CA ARG A 228 -3.64 8.47 15.25
C ARG A 228 -4.12 9.71 14.52
N TYR A 229 -3.39 10.14 13.50
CA TYR A 229 -3.70 11.32 12.69
C TYR A 229 -4.46 10.91 11.45
N GLU A 230 -5.39 11.76 11.01
CA GLU A 230 -6.31 11.50 9.91
C GLU A 230 -6.51 12.74 9.03
N PHE A 231 -7.10 12.54 7.86
CA PHE A 231 -7.53 13.63 6.99
C PHE A 231 -8.47 14.57 7.73
N ASN A 232 -8.17 15.86 7.75
CA ASN A 232 -9.04 16.87 8.35
C ASN A 232 -10.21 17.19 7.40
N SER A 233 -11.41 16.74 7.76
CA SER A 233 -12.63 16.87 6.94
C SER A 233 -13.08 18.31 6.70
N GLU A 234 -12.57 19.31 7.44
CA GLU A 234 -12.84 20.72 7.17
C GLU A 234 -12.36 21.15 5.79
N TYR A 235 -11.29 20.53 5.29
CA TYR A 235 -10.71 20.80 3.97
C TYR A 235 -11.32 19.99 2.83
N LEU A 236 -12.23 19.05 3.11
CA LEU A 236 -12.74 18.10 2.11
C LEU A 236 -13.25 18.77 0.83
N LYS A 237 -14.03 19.85 0.99
CA LYS A 237 -14.61 20.58 -0.16
C LYS A 237 -13.53 21.20 -1.06
N ASP A 238 -12.46 21.72 -0.46
CA ASP A 238 -11.35 22.32 -1.20
C ASP A 238 -10.63 21.26 -2.02
N PHE A 239 -10.33 20.11 -1.44
CA PHE A 239 -9.72 18.98 -2.15
C PHE A 239 -10.59 18.48 -3.29
N GLU A 240 -11.87 18.25 -3.04
CA GLU A 240 -12.80 17.71 -4.03
C GLU A 240 -13.04 18.67 -5.21
N SER A 241 -13.10 19.97 -4.94
CA SER A 241 -13.27 21.00 -5.99
C SER A 241 -12.06 21.13 -6.90
N HIS A 242 -10.87 20.71 -6.43
CA HIS A 242 -9.61 20.78 -7.18
C HIS A 242 -9.13 19.44 -7.73
N GLY A 243 -9.91 18.35 -7.56
CA GLY A 243 -9.67 17.10 -8.26
C GLY A 243 -9.10 15.94 -7.44
N MET A 244 -8.85 16.11 -6.14
CA MET A 244 -8.65 14.97 -5.23
C MET A 244 -9.98 14.64 -4.56
N LYS A 245 -10.41 13.38 -4.66
CA LYS A 245 -11.70 12.92 -4.15
C LYS A 245 -11.53 12.00 -2.95
N ALA A 246 -12.34 12.19 -1.92
CA ALA A 246 -12.52 11.20 -0.87
C ALA A 246 -13.47 10.12 -1.38
N VAL A 247 -12.93 8.96 -1.72
CA VAL A 247 -13.68 7.87 -2.33
C VAL A 247 -13.94 6.70 -1.37
N GLY A 248 -13.45 6.78 -0.16
CA GLY A 248 -13.73 5.83 0.90
C GLY A 248 -13.85 6.56 2.24
N ALA A 249 -14.89 6.23 3.00
CA ALA A 249 -15.11 6.79 4.32
C ALA A 249 -15.63 5.72 5.29
N ASN A 250 -15.29 5.87 6.55
CA ASN A 250 -15.89 5.05 7.61
C ASN A 250 -17.38 5.42 7.74
N PRO A 251 -18.32 4.46 7.63
CA PRO A 251 -19.74 4.76 7.64
C PRO A 251 -20.27 5.28 8.99
N ASP A 252 -19.58 4.97 10.10
CA ASP A 252 -20.02 5.34 11.44
C ASP A 252 -19.51 6.73 11.85
N THR A 253 -18.30 7.11 11.41
CA THR A 253 -17.64 8.34 11.85
C THR A 253 -17.50 9.38 10.74
N GLY A 254 -17.66 8.99 9.47
CA GLY A 254 -17.43 9.85 8.31
C GLY A 254 -15.95 10.14 8.00
N LEU A 255 -15.00 9.54 8.74
CA LEU A 255 -13.57 9.74 8.56
C LEU A 255 -13.12 9.25 7.17
N VAL A 256 -12.33 10.06 6.48
CA VAL A 256 -11.80 9.73 5.15
C VAL A 256 -10.76 8.62 5.24
N GLU A 257 -11.02 7.53 4.54
CA GLU A 257 -10.20 6.33 4.54
C GLU A 257 -9.42 6.14 3.23
N VAL A 258 -9.96 6.66 2.12
CA VAL A 258 -9.36 6.53 0.79
C VAL A 258 -9.49 7.85 0.02
N VAL A 259 -8.39 8.30 -0.56
CA VAL A 259 -8.35 9.43 -1.50
C VAL A 259 -7.89 8.97 -2.87
N GLU A 260 -8.43 9.60 -3.92
CA GLU A 260 -8.05 9.36 -5.31
C GLU A 260 -7.94 10.66 -6.09
N ILE A 261 -7.10 10.65 -7.14
CA ILE A 261 -7.17 11.61 -8.25
C ILE A 261 -7.76 10.87 -9.45
N PRO A 262 -9.05 11.08 -9.80
CA PRO A 262 -9.74 10.31 -10.84
C PRO A 262 -9.08 10.39 -12.22
N ASP A 263 -8.59 11.56 -12.61
CA ASP A 263 -7.96 11.80 -13.91
C ASP A 263 -6.53 11.22 -14.02
N HIS A 264 -5.95 10.78 -12.91
CA HIS A 264 -4.65 10.11 -12.91
C HIS A 264 -4.81 8.63 -13.29
N PRO A 265 -3.87 7.99 -14.03
CA PRO A 265 -3.95 6.55 -14.34
C PRO A 265 -4.22 5.67 -13.12
N TRP A 266 -3.48 5.90 -12.05
CA TRP A 266 -3.70 5.32 -10.74
C TRP A 266 -3.07 6.21 -9.66
N PHE A 267 -3.88 6.90 -8.89
CA PHE A 267 -3.42 7.67 -7.73
C PHE A 267 -4.37 7.38 -6.58
N VAL A 268 -3.96 6.47 -5.71
CA VAL A 268 -4.76 5.98 -4.59
C VAL A 268 -3.97 6.11 -3.30
N GLY A 269 -4.55 6.75 -2.31
CA GLY A 269 -4.04 6.79 -0.94
C GLY A 269 -5.01 6.14 0.02
N THR A 270 -4.51 5.29 0.93
CA THR A 270 -5.32 4.62 1.96
C THR A 270 -4.83 4.96 3.35
N GLN A 271 -5.72 5.30 4.27
CA GLN A 271 -5.37 5.52 5.67
C GLN A 271 -5.10 4.20 6.40
N TYR A 272 -5.74 3.14 5.96
CA TYR A 272 -5.54 1.77 6.45
C TYR A 272 -4.32 1.10 5.78
N HIS A 273 -4.00 -0.10 6.26
CA HIS A 273 -2.86 -0.91 5.85
C HIS A 273 -3.33 -2.14 5.04
N PRO A 274 -3.45 -2.02 3.70
CA PRO A 274 -3.89 -3.13 2.84
C PRO A 274 -2.94 -4.34 2.90
N GLU A 275 -1.64 -4.11 3.16
CA GLU A 275 -0.64 -5.16 3.27
C GLU A 275 -0.91 -6.16 4.40
N TYR A 276 -1.69 -5.79 5.42
CA TYR A 276 -1.99 -6.68 6.55
C TYR A 276 -3.08 -7.72 6.24
N LYS A 277 -3.75 -7.61 5.11
CA LYS A 277 -4.80 -8.56 4.68
C LYS A 277 -4.45 -9.33 3.42
N SER A 278 -3.29 -9.06 2.82
CA SER A 278 -2.82 -9.80 1.65
C SER A 278 -2.34 -11.19 2.03
N THR A 279 -2.78 -12.20 1.31
CA THR A 279 -2.37 -13.60 1.48
C THR A 279 -2.19 -14.28 0.13
N VAL A 280 -1.56 -15.46 0.11
CA VAL A 280 -1.41 -16.28 -1.12
C VAL A 280 -2.77 -16.61 -1.75
N GLN A 281 -3.77 -17.00 -0.92
CA GLN A 281 -5.11 -17.35 -1.39
C GLN A 281 -5.97 -16.13 -1.75
N ARG A 282 -5.68 -14.98 -1.15
CA ARG A 282 -6.40 -13.72 -1.37
C ARG A 282 -5.42 -12.55 -1.43
N PRO A 283 -4.67 -12.40 -2.53
CA PRO A 283 -3.83 -11.24 -2.76
C PRO A 283 -4.66 -9.96 -2.69
N HIS A 284 -4.15 -8.95 -1.99
CA HIS A 284 -4.95 -7.76 -1.72
C HIS A 284 -5.27 -6.99 -3.01
N PRO A 285 -6.57 -6.64 -3.26
CA PRO A 285 -7.02 -6.06 -4.52
C PRO A 285 -6.30 -4.79 -4.95
N LEU A 286 -5.99 -3.89 -4.01
CA LEU A 286 -5.29 -2.64 -4.33
C LEU A 286 -3.86 -2.90 -4.84
N PHE A 287 -3.14 -3.87 -4.27
CA PHE A 287 -1.83 -4.26 -4.78
C PHE A 287 -1.92 -4.90 -6.15
N VAL A 288 -2.92 -5.77 -6.36
CA VAL A 288 -3.15 -6.41 -7.67
C VAL A 288 -3.44 -5.37 -8.74
N ALA A 289 -4.36 -4.43 -8.48
CA ALA A 289 -4.71 -3.38 -9.43
C ALA A 289 -3.55 -2.39 -9.66
N PHE A 290 -2.82 -2.00 -8.61
CA PHE A 290 -1.66 -1.13 -8.73
C PHE A 290 -0.58 -1.74 -9.64
N VAL A 291 -0.26 -3.04 -9.46
CA VAL A 291 0.69 -3.77 -10.30
C VAL A 291 0.21 -3.85 -11.76
N ALA A 292 -1.07 -4.13 -11.97
CA ALA A 292 -1.67 -4.19 -13.31
C ALA A 292 -1.54 -2.85 -14.07
N VAL A 293 -1.90 -1.74 -13.41
CA VAL A 293 -1.81 -0.41 -14.01
C VAL A 293 -0.35 0.01 -14.22
N SER A 294 0.54 -0.28 -13.27
CA SER A 294 1.97 0.00 -13.41
C SER A 294 2.57 -0.67 -14.65
N TYR A 295 2.14 -1.89 -14.94
CA TYR A 295 2.58 -2.58 -16.16
C TYR A 295 2.05 -1.91 -17.42
N THR A 296 0.75 -1.61 -17.50
CA THR A 296 0.15 -1.00 -18.70
C THR A 296 0.71 0.39 -18.97
N HIS A 297 1.02 1.15 -17.93
CA HIS A 297 1.64 2.47 -18.05
C HIS A 297 3.00 2.44 -18.76
N LEU A 298 3.81 1.40 -18.54
CA LEU A 298 5.09 1.22 -19.23
C LEU A 298 4.94 0.80 -20.70
N THR A 299 3.89 0.08 -21.04
CA THR A 299 3.71 -0.55 -22.36
C THR A 299 2.91 0.30 -23.34
N LEU A 300 2.19 1.31 -22.87
CA LEU A 300 1.51 2.26 -23.75
C LEU A 300 2.56 3.14 -24.47
N PRO A 301 2.48 3.28 -25.82
CA PRO A 301 3.36 4.19 -26.54
C PRO A 301 3.20 5.60 -25.94
N THR A 302 4.32 6.24 -25.64
CA THR A 302 4.38 7.64 -25.19
C THR A 302 4.02 8.58 -26.35
N THR A 303 2.79 8.54 -26.83
CA THR A 303 2.29 9.41 -27.91
C THR A 303 1.75 10.75 -27.40
N SER A 304 2.20 11.22 -26.24
CA SER A 304 1.91 12.59 -25.78
C SER A 304 3.02 13.10 -24.87
N ARG A 305 4.22 13.24 -25.44
CA ARG A 305 5.21 14.20 -24.94
C ARG A 305 5.51 15.16 -26.07
N VAL A 306 4.61 16.12 -26.26
CA VAL A 306 4.88 17.40 -26.92
C VAL A 306 4.48 18.48 -25.95
#